data_9140b41ef028759c16c96f57c2532169
#
_entry.id   9140b41ef028759c16c96f57c2532169
#
_cell.length_a   1.000
_cell.length_b   1.000
_cell.length_c   1.000
_cell.angle_alpha   90.00
_cell.angle_beta   90.00
_cell.angle_gamma   90.00
#
_symmetry.space_group_name_H-M   'P 1'
#
loop_
_entity.id
_entity.type
_entity.pdbx_description
1 polymer ?
#
loop_
_entity_poly.entity_id
_entity_poly.type
_entity_poly.pdbx_seq_one_letter_code
_entity_poly.pdbx_strand_id
1 'polypeptide(L)'
;GIKTLDGFDWSWPKKINRALLQQVFRLDFLPQHGNVILLGGVGVGKTHLAIALAHTACLQGKTTLFTSAVDNVNALAAAQATGGIKREMARLLKPSLLVVDELGYLPIDKFGADVLFQGISQRYERGSTVITTNRAFKHWPEIFHNDSTLTSALLDRLLHHAESIVIEGPCYRMRDQSDA
;
A
#
# COMPACT_ATOMS: atom_id res chain seq x y z
N GLY A 1 15.47 -11.28 -1.86
CA GLY A 1 15.58 -11.04 -3.30
C GLY A 1 14.43 -10.21 -3.84
N ILE A 2 14.62 -9.61 -5.00
CA ILE A 2 13.57 -8.81 -5.66
C ILE A 2 12.51 -9.76 -6.21
N LYS A 3 11.26 -9.49 -5.88
CA LYS A 3 10.11 -10.25 -6.38
C LYS A 3 9.53 -9.57 -7.61
N THR A 4 9.19 -10.36 -8.62
CA THR A 4 8.59 -9.89 -9.87
C THR A 4 7.26 -10.57 -10.11
N LEU A 5 6.48 -10.05 -11.08
CA LEU A 5 5.22 -10.66 -11.46
C LEU A 5 5.41 -12.06 -12.03
N ASP A 6 6.53 -12.33 -12.69
CA ASP A 6 6.85 -13.64 -13.25
C ASP A 6 6.96 -14.72 -12.18
N GLY A 7 7.37 -14.37 -10.96
CA GLY A 7 7.44 -15.31 -9.84
C GLY A 7 6.13 -15.50 -9.09
N PHE A 8 5.05 -14.84 -9.52
CA PHE A 8 3.77 -14.95 -8.84
C PHE A 8 3.01 -16.19 -9.30
N ASP A 9 2.54 -16.98 -8.32
CA ASP A 9 1.76 -18.19 -8.61
C ASP A 9 0.29 -17.83 -8.82
N TRP A 10 -0.10 -17.69 -10.07
CA TRP A 10 -1.46 -17.33 -10.46
C TRP A 10 -2.52 -18.38 -10.09
N SER A 11 -2.09 -19.60 -9.83
CA SER A 11 -3.03 -20.68 -9.48
C SER A 11 -3.44 -20.66 -8.01
N TRP A 12 -2.64 -20.02 -7.14
CA TRP A 12 -2.84 -20.12 -5.71
C TRP A 12 -3.97 -19.26 -5.16
N PRO A 13 -4.06 -17.93 -5.42
CA PRO A 13 -5.24 -17.19 -5.00
C PRO A 13 -6.46 -17.69 -5.76
N LYS A 14 -7.51 -18.09 -5.05
CA LYS A 14 -8.73 -18.61 -5.69
C LYS A 14 -9.46 -17.54 -6.50
N LYS A 15 -9.38 -16.29 -6.06
CA LYS A 15 -10.00 -15.16 -6.73
C LYS A 15 -9.05 -14.01 -6.78
N ILE A 16 -8.64 -13.66 -7.98
CA ILE A 16 -7.87 -12.46 -8.27
C ILE A 16 -8.28 -12.00 -9.67
N ASN A 17 -8.52 -10.70 -9.82
CA ASN A 17 -8.78 -10.13 -11.14
C ASN A 17 -7.46 -9.99 -11.89
N ARG A 18 -7.10 -11.04 -12.62
CA ARG A 18 -5.84 -11.11 -13.36
C ARG A 18 -5.72 -10.03 -14.42
N ALA A 19 -6.80 -9.76 -15.14
CA ALA A 19 -6.81 -8.73 -16.18
C ALA A 19 -6.54 -7.34 -15.59
N LEU A 20 -7.19 -7.01 -14.48
CA LEU A 20 -6.98 -5.75 -13.78
C LEU A 20 -5.55 -5.65 -13.26
N LEU A 21 -5.04 -6.71 -12.66
CA LEU A 21 -3.67 -6.73 -12.14
C LEU A 21 -2.64 -6.54 -13.25
N GLN A 22 -2.83 -7.19 -14.41
CA GLN A 22 -1.98 -7.00 -15.58
C GLN A 22 -2.04 -5.56 -16.09
N GLN A 23 -3.23 -4.95 -16.08
CA GLN A 23 -3.40 -3.53 -16.43
C GLN A 23 -2.61 -2.64 -15.48
N VAL A 24 -2.68 -2.89 -14.17
CA VAL A 24 -1.92 -2.14 -13.17
C VAL A 24 -0.41 -2.25 -13.42
N PHE A 25 0.07 -3.43 -13.79
CA PHE A 25 1.49 -3.64 -14.08
C PHE A 25 1.97 -2.94 -15.36
N ARG A 26 1.07 -2.47 -16.22
CA ARG A 26 1.42 -1.56 -17.30
C ARG A 26 1.70 -0.13 -16.82
N LEU A 27 1.41 0.18 -15.54
CA LEU A 27 1.65 1.46 -14.89
C LEU A 27 0.87 2.63 -15.51
N ASP A 28 -0.26 2.34 -16.15
CA ASP A 28 -1.11 3.38 -16.77
C ASP A 28 -1.72 4.32 -15.71
N PHE A 29 -1.78 3.87 -14.46
CA PHE A 29 -2.29 4.70 -13.36
C PHE A 29 -1.31 5.82 -12.96
N LEU A 30 0.00 5.69 -13.24
CA LEU A 30 1.01 6.66 -12.80
C LEU A 30 0.82 8.06 -13.41
N PRO A 31 0.64 8.22 -14.74
CA PRO A 31 0.45 9.56 -15.32
C PRO A 31 -0.80 10.28 -14.79
N GLN A 32 -1.79 9.53 -14.34
CA GLN A 32 -3.05 10.07 -13.83
C GLN A 32 -3.02 10.28 -12.31
N HIS A 33 -1.89 9.99 -11.67
CA HIS A 33 -1.75 10.01 -10.20
C HIS A 33 -2.78 9.10 -9.52
N GLY A 34 -3.10 7.97 -10.15
CA GLY A 34 -4.00 6.97 -9.61
C GLY A 34 -3.35 6.18 -8.49
N ASN A 35 -4.17 5.55 -7.66
CA ASN A 35 -3.73 4.74 -6.54
C ASN A 35 -4.13 3.27 -6.74
N VAL A 36 -3.47 2.36 -6.02
CA VAL A 36 -3.79 0.94 -6.06
C VAL A 36 -3.90 0.41 -4.63
N ILE A 37 -4.99 -0.28 -4.34
CA ILE A 37 -5.21 -0.93 -3.04
C ILE A 37 -5.24 -2.44 -3.26
N LEU A 38 -4.29 -3.15 -2.67
CA LEU A 38 -4.26 -4.61 -2.67
C LEU A 38 -4.83 -5.09 -1.33
N LEU A 39 -6.03 -5.65 -1.37
CA LEU A 39 -6.79 -6.06 -0.19
C LEU A 39 -6.93 -7.57 -0.16
N GLY A 40 -6.61 -8.19 0.96
CA GLY A 40 -6.78 -9.62 1.13
C GLY A 40 -6.23 -10.12 2.45
N GLY A 41 -6.51 -11.37 2.78
CA GLY A 41 -6.02 -12.01 3.99
C GLY A 41 -4.50 -12.09 4.05
N VAL A 42 -3.98 -12.38 5.23
CA VAL A 42 -2.54 -12.56 5.45
C VAL A 42 -2.03 -13.71 4.59
N GLY A 43 -0.91 -13.50 3.92
CA GLY A 43 -0.21 -14.55 3.17
C GLY A 43 -0.80 -14.88 1.79
N VAL A 44 -1.71 -14.06 1.23
CA VAL A 44 -2.26 -14.30 -0.11
C VAL A 44 -1.39 -13.73 -1.25
N GLY A 45 -0.26 -13.11 -0.93
CA GLY A 45 0.70 -12.63 -1.94
C GLY A 45 0.67 -11.14 -2.20
N LYS A 46 0.01 -10.33 -1.36
CA LYS A 46 -0.06 -8.87 -1.54
C LYS A 46 1.30 -8.21 -1.53
N THR A 47 2.15 -8.56 -0.57
CA THR A 47 3.50 -7.99 -0.47
C THR A 47 4.34 -8.37 -1.69
N HIS A 48 4.25 -9.62 -2.15
CA HIS A 48 4.92 -10.06 -3.38
C HIS A 48 4.51 -9.17 -4.57
N LEU A 49 3.21 -8.95 -4.74
CA LEU A 49 2.69 -8.12 -5.84
C LEU A 49 3.15 -6.66 -5.71
N ALA A 50 3.14 -6.13 -4.48
CA ALA A 50 3.57 -4.76 -4.24
C ALA A 50 5.06 -4.56 -4.55
N ILE A 51 5.90 -5.52 -4.14
CA ILE A 51 7.34 -5.48 -4.44
C ILE A 51 7.57 -5.60 -5.94
N ALA A 52 6.86 -6.50 -6.63
CA ALA A 52 6.97 -6.66 -8.07
C ALA A 52 6.56 -5.39 -8.82
N LEU A 53 5.50 -4.73 -8.35
CA LEU A 53 5.02 -3.48 -8.94
C LEU A 53 6.05 -2.35 -8.76
N ALA A 54 6.61 -2.22 -7.55
CA ALA A 54 7.66 -1.26 -7.28
C ALA A 54 8.89 -1.49 -8.18
N HIS A 55 9.28 -2.75 -8.33
CA HIS A 55 10.39 -3.13 -9.19
C HIS A 55 10.11 -2.75 -10.66
N THR A 56 8.91 -3.05 -11.15
CA THR A 56 8.49 -2.70 -12.51
C THR A 56 8.58 -1.18 -12.74
N ALA A 57 8.12 -0.40 -11.76
CA ALA A 57 8.20 1.07 -11.84
C ALA A 57 9.65 1.55 -11.89
N CYS A 58 10.52 0.97 -11.06
CA CYS A 58 11.95 1.29 -11.07
C CYS A 58 12.60 0.99 -12.43
N LEU A 59 12.27 -0.14 -13.04
CA LEU A 59 12.79 -0.51 -14.37
C LEU A 59 12.36 0.47 -15.44
N GLN A 60 11.22 1.15 -15.26
CA GLN A 60 10.74 2.18 -16.17
C GLN A 60 11.24 3.58 -15.81
N GLY A 61 12.20 3.69 -14.90
CA GLY A 61 12.80 4.96 -14.52
C GLY A 61 11.94 5.81 -13.59
N LYS A 62 10.92 5.24 -12.94
CA LYS A 62 10.08 5.98 -12.00
C LYS A 62 10.69 5.95 -10.61
N THR A 63 10.72 7.11 -9.95
CA THR A 63 11.18 7.18 -8.56
C THR A 63 10.19 6.46 -7.66
N THR A 64 10.68 5.54 -6.83
CA THR A 64 9.83 4.66 -6.03
C THR A 64 10.38 4.54 -4.62
N LEU A 65 9.50 4.60 -3.63
CA LEU A 65 9.82 4.31 -2.24
C LEU A 65 8.90 3.20 -1.75
N PHE A 66 9.49 2.15 -1.19
CA PHE A 66 8.77 1.05 -0.54
C PHE A 66 8.99 1.13 0.96
N THR A 67 7.91 1.18 1.74
CA THR A 67 7.97 1.19 3.20
C THR A 67 6.77 0.41 3.76
N SER A 68 6.93 -0.20 4.93
CA SER A 68 5.75 -0.70 5.66
C SER A 68 5.07 0.46 6.39
N ALA A 69 3.78 0.31 6.70
CA ALA A 69 3.05 1.33 7.46
C ALA A 69 3.71 1.59 8.81
N VAL A 70 4.15 0.53 9.50
CA VAL A 70 4.80 0.64 10.82
C VAL A 70 6.14 1.35 10.71
N ASP A 71 6.99 0.97 9.74
CA ASP A 71 8.29 1.60 9.55
C ASP A 71 8.15 3.08 9.21
N ASN A 72 7.16 3.41 8.40
CA ASN A 72 6.88 4.80 8.03
C ASN A 72 6.49 5.63 9.25
N VAL A 73 5.57 5.14 10.07
CA VAL A 73 5.14 5.82 11.30
C VAL A 73 6.32 5.96 12.26
N ASN A 74 7.14 4.92 12.43
CA ASN A 74 8.30 4.97 13.31
C ASN A 74 9.35 5.97 12.83
N ALA A 75 9.60 6.04 11.53
CA ALA A 75 10.54 7.00 10.96
C ALA A 75 10.05 8.45 11.17
N LEU A 76 8.75 8.69 10.99
CA LEU A 76 8.16 10.01 11.23
C LEU A 76 8.18 10.38 12.72
N ALA A 77 7.92 9.42 13.61
CA ALA A 77 8.00 9.65 15.05
C ALA A 77 9.43 9.99 15.49
N ALA A 78 10.42 9.26 14.99
CA ALA A 78 11.83 9.53 15.27
C ALA A 78 12.24 10.92 14.75
N ALA A 79 11.78 11.29 13.55
CA ALA A 79 12.04 12.59 12.96
C ALA A 79 11.39 13.72 13.76
N GLN A 80 10.18 13.51 14.27
CA GLN A 80 9.48 14.48 15.12
C GLN A 80 10.29 14.78 16.39
N ALA A 81 10.87 13.75 17.01
CA ALA A 81 11.66 13.91 18.22
C ALA A 81 12.95 14.72 18.02
N THR A 82 13.50 14.71 16.82
CA THR A 82 14.77 15.38 16.48
C THR A 82 14.59 16.65 15.64
N GLY A 83 13.35 17.08 15.40
CA GLY A 83 13.07 18.27 14.58
C GLY A 83 13.16 18.03 13.06
N GLY A 84 13.31 16.78 12.62
CA GLY A 84 13.46 16.42 11.21
C GLY A 84 12.19 16.02 10.49
N ILE A 85 11.02 16.27 11.06
CA ILE A 85 9.73 15.81 10.52
C ILE A 85 9.47 16.32 9.09
N LYS A 86 9.80 17.56 8.82
CA LYS A 86 9.59 18.17 7.51
C LYS A 86 10.42 17.48 6.42
N ARG A 87 11.65 17.14 6.74
CA ARG A 87 12.56 16.43 5.83
C ARG A 87 12.07 14.99 5.57
N GLU A 88 11.65 14.30 6.63
CA GLU A 88 11.13 12.93 6.50
C GLU A 88 9.82 12.91 5.73
N MET A 89 8.93 13.89 5.94
CA MET A 89 7.72 14.03 5.15
C MET A 89 8.05 14.27 3.68
N ALA A 90 9.03 15.10 3.37
CA ALA A 90 9.48 15.36 2.00
C ALA A 90 9.94 14.07 1.31
N ARG A 91 10.59 13.15 2.05
CA ARG A 91 11.03 11.85 1.55
C ARG A 91 9.85 11.01 1.07
N LEU A 92 8.68 11.11 1.72
CA LEU A 92 7.46 10.41 1.33
C LEU A 92 6.77 11.05 0.14
N LEU A 93 6.90 12.36 -0.02
CA LEU A 93 6.17 13.12 -1.04
C LEU A 93 6.88 13.15 -2.40
N LYS A 94 8.20 12.99 -2.42
CA LYS A 94 9.02 13.07 -3.62
C LYS A 94 8.78 11.96 -4.65
N PRO A 95 8.67 10.67 -4.27
CA PRO A 95 8.59 9.59 -5.25
C PRO A 95 7.34 9.67 -6.11
N SER A 96 7.47 9.31 -7.38
CA SER A 96 6.32 9.13 -8.27
C SER A 96 5.40 8.01 -7.76
N LEU A 97 5.99 6.97 -7.17
CA LEU A 97 5.27 5.85 -6.58
C LEU A 97 5.70 5.63 -5.13
N LEU A 98 4.75 5.68 -4.22
CA LEU A 98 4.94 5.29 -2.82
C LEU A 98 4.20 3.98 -2.58
N VAL A 99 4.90 2.98 -2.05
CA VAL A 99 4.28 1.74 -1.61
C VAL A 99 4.25 1.69 -0.09
N VAL A 100 3.05 1.60 0.48
CA VAL A 100 2.83 1.44 1.92
C VAL A 100 2.32 0.01 2.14
N ASP A 101 3.20 -0.85 2.64
CA ASP A 101 2.91 -2.26 2.84
C ASP A 101 2.35 -2.50 4.25
N GLU A 102 1.47 -3.48 4.35
CA GLU A 102 0.93 -3.99 5.61
C GLU A 102 0.18 -2.95 6.47
N LEU A 103 -0.60 -2.09 5.82
CA LEU A 103 -1.47 -1.17 6.56
C LEU A 103 -2.57 -1.96 7.29
N GLY A 104 -2.71 -1.72 8.58
CA GLY A 104 -3.75 -2.36 9.39
C GLY A 104 -3.33 -3.64 10.09
N TYR A 105 -2.10 -4.11 9.90
CA TYR A 105 -1.58 -5.29 10.60
C TYR A 105 -1.31 -5.01 12.08
N LEU A 106 -0.91 -3.77 12.40
CA LEU A 106 -0.72 -3.31 13.76
C LEU A 106 -1.50 -2.01 13.96
N PRO A 107 -2.02 -1.76 15.18
CA PRO A 107 -2.72 -0.51 15.45
C PRO A 107 -1.76 0.69 15.37
N ILE A 108 -2.31 1.83 14.97
CA ILE A 108 -1.59 3.09 14.85
C ILE A 108 -2.13 4.05 15.89
N ASP A 109 -1.25 4.75 16.60
CA ASP A 109 -1.65 5.75 17.57
C ASP A 109 -2.13 7.04 16.90
N LYS A 110 -2.53 8.02 17.69
CA LYS A 110 -3.04 9.29 17.16
C LYS A 110 -2.00 10.00 16.31
N PHE A 111 -0.75 10.04 16.75
CA PHE A 111 0.33 10.67 15.98
C PHE A 111 0.51 9.97 14.64
N GLY A 112 0.58 8.63 14.64
CA GLY A 112 0.71 7.85 13.41
C GLY A 112 -0.44 8.05 12.45
N ALA A 113 -1.67 8.10 12.96
CA ALA A 113 -2.86 8.36 12.15
C ALA A 113 -2.78 9.74 11.48
N ASP A 114 -2.41 10.77 12.25
CA ASP A 114 -2.31 12.13 11.73
C ASP A 114 -1.22 12.26 10.64
N VAL A 115 -0.04 11.67 10.85
CA VAL A 115 1.06 11.80 9.89
C VAL A 115 0.84 10.97 8.63
N LEU A 116 0.23 9.79 8.73
CA LEU A 116 -0.16 9.01 7.56
C LEU A 116 -1.24 9.74 6.76
N PHE A 117 -2.21 10.31 7.43
CA PHE A 117 -3.23 11.13 6.78
C PHE A 117 -2.61 12.30 6.03
N GLN A 118 -1.68 13.03 6.66
CA GLN A 118 -0.99 14.14 6.00
C GLN A 118 -0.21 13.69 4.78
N GLY A 119 0.55 12.61 4.91
CA GLY A 119 1.37 12.09 3.81
C GLY A 119 0.53 11.68 2.61
N ILE A 120 -0.49 10.86 2.83
CA ILE A 120 -1.36 10.38 1.75
C ILE A 120 -2.15 11.53 1.14
N SER A 121 -2.66 12.45 1.98
CA SER A 121 -3.42 13.61 1.50
C SER A 121 -2.58 14.55 0.65
N GLN A 122 -1.32 14.79 1.02
CA GLN A 122 -0.43 15.65 0.25
C GLN A 122 0.00 15.01 -1.07
N ARG A 123 -0.06 13.68 -1.18
CA ARG A 123 0.22 12.97 -2.43
C ARG A 123 -0.97 12.98 -3.39
N TYR A 124 -2.15 13.35 -2.92
CA TYR A 124 -3.35 13.42 -3.75
C TYR A 124 -3.11 14.33 -4.97
N GLU A 125 -3.36 13.79 -6.15
CA GLU A 125 -3.16 14.44 -7.45
C GLU A 125 -1.70 14.87 -7.76
N ARG A 126 -0.74 14.39 -6.98
CA ARG A 126 0.68 14.70 -7.18
C ARG A 126 1.56 13.47 -7.42
N GLY A 127 1.14 12.33 -6.91
CA GLY A 127 1.86 11.08 -7.05
C GLY A 127 0.92 9.92 -6.78
N SER A 128 1.38 8.72 -7.10
CA SER A 128 0.60 7.50 -6.90
C SER A 128 1.02 6.77 -5.63
N THR A 129 0.03 6.19 -4.94
CA THR A 129 0.27 5.39 -3.73
C THR A 129 -0.31 4.00 -3.94
N VAL A 130 0.49 2.98 -3.63
CA VAL A 130 0.05 1.59 -3.57
C VAL A 130 0.01 1.17 -2.11
N ILE A 131 -1.11 0.62 -1.67
CA ILE A 131 -1.29 0.17 -0.29
C ILE A 131 -1.62 -1.30 -0.30
N THR A 132 -0.97 -2.08 0.56
CA THR A 132 -1.41 -3.44 0.88
C THR A 132 -2.06 -3.43 2.25
N THR A 133 -3.16 -4.14 2.39
CA THR A 133 -3.91 -4.20 3.64
C THR A 133 -4.67 -5.51 3.78
N ASN A 134 -4.86 -5.95 5.01
CA ASN A 134 -5.73 -7.09 5.34
C ASN A 134 -7.10 -6.62 5.86
N ARG A 135 -7.35 -5.30 5.90
CA ARG A 135 -8.57 -4.74 6.48
C ARG A 135 -9.47 -4.16 5.40
N ALA A 136 -10.73 -4.57 5.37
CA ALA A 136 -11.74 -3.97 4.51
C ALA A 136 -11.94 -2.49 4.87
N PHE A 137 -12.32 -1.67 3.91
CA PHE A 137 -12.46 -0.21 4.10
C PHE A 137 -13.37 0.17 5.26
N LYS A 138 -14.44 -0.58 5.50
CA LYS A 138 -15.37 -0.34 6.62
C LYS A 138 -14.69 -0.44 7.99
N HIS A 139 -13.56 -1.15 8.09
CA HIS A 139 -12.80 -1.32 9.32
C HIS A 139 -11.61 -0.37 9.44
N TRP A 140 -11.35 0.46 8.43
CA TRP A 140 -10.22 1.38 8.46
C TRP A 140 -10.25 2.39 9.61
N PRO A 141 -11.41 2.86 10.12
CA PRO A 141 -11.39 3.69 11.32
C PRO A 141 -10.64 3.06 12.50
N GLU A 142 -10.71 1.72 12.64
CA GLU A 142 -9.99 1.00 13.69
C GLU A 142 -8.47 1.06 13.52
N ILE A 143 -7.98 1.22 12.29
CA ILE A 143 -6.55 1.40 12.00
C ILE A 143 -6.10 2.79 12.46
N PHE A 144 -6.92 3.80 12.24
CA PHE A 144 -6.60 5.21 12.44
C PHE A 144 -7.18 5.74 13.74
N HIS A 145 -6.89 5.07 14.84
CA HIS A 145 -7.23 5.51 16.21
C HIS A 145 -8.73 5.76 16.40
N ASN A 146 -9.58 4.99 15.70
CA ASN A 146 -11.04 5.11 15.70
C ASN A 146 -11.54 6.50 15.28
N ASP A 147 -10.75 7.24 14.50
CA ASP A 147 -11.15 8.55 13.98
C ASP A 147 -11.87 8.37 12.65
N SER A 148 -13.19 8.32 12.70
CA SER A 148 -14.02 8.13 11.49
C SER A 148 -13.97 9.33 10.55
N THR A 149 -13.86 10.52 11.09
CA THR A 149 -13.80 11.75 10.27
C THR A 149 -12.50 11.79 9.47
N LEU A 150 -11.37 11.56 10.13
CA LEU A 150 -10.07 11.49 9.48
C LEU A 150 -10.05 10.38 8.43
N THR A 151 -10.56 9.19 8.79
CA THR A 151 -10.59 8.03 7.89
C THR A 151 -11.43 8.29 6.65
N SER A 152 -12.61 8.90 6.80
CA SER A 152 -13.46 9.25 5.66
C SER A 152 -12.77 10.22 4.72
N ALA A 153 -12.11 11.25 5.25
CA ALA A 153 -11.37 12.21 4.44
C ALA A 153 -10.20 11.55 3.71
N LEU A 154 -9.51 10.62 4.38
CA LEU A 154 -8.41 9.86 3.78
C LEU A 154 -8.91 9.00 2.62
N LEU A 155 -9.99 8.24 2.84
CA LEU A 155 -10.55 7.35 1.83
C LEU A 155 -11.09 8.12 0.64
N ASP A 156 -11.72 9.28 0.85
CA ASP A 156 -12.19 10.12 -0.25
C ASP A 156 -11.05 10.49 -1.20
N ARG A 157 -9.89 10.87 -0.66
CA ARG A 157 -8.72 11.21 -1.46
C ARG A 157 -8.08 9.99 -2.09
N LEU A 158 -7.88 8.95 -1.29
CA LEU A 158 -7.17 7.73 -1.73
C LEU A 158 -7.93 7.00 -2.83
N LEU A 159 -9.25 6.91 -2.73
CA LEU A 159 -10.10 6.16 -3.65
C LEU A 159 -10.60 6.97 -4.84
N HIS A 160 -10.28 8.25 -4.91
CA HIS A 160 -10.75 9.13 -6.01
C HIS A 160 -10.33 8.60 -7.39
N HIS A 161 -9.08 8.15 -7.52
CA HIS A 161 -8.55 7.55 -8.75
C HIS A 161 -7.89 6.20 -8.43
N ALA A 162 -8.59 5.31 -7.72
CA ALA A 162 -8.00 4.07 -7.26
C ALA A 162 -8.52 2.85 -8.00
N GLU A 163 -7.61 1.91 -8.25
CA GLU A 163 -7.93 0.53 -8.58
C GLU A 163 -7.82 -0.30 -7.32
N SER A 164 -8.93 -0.92 -6.90
CA SER A 164 -8.96 -1.79 -5.73
C SER A 164 -8.98 -3.24 -6.17
N ILE A 165 -7.94 -3.96 -5.82
CA ILE A 165 -7.80 -5.37 -6.17
C ILE A 165 -7.96 -6.19 -4.90
N VAL A 166 -9.02 -7.00 -4.86
CA VAL A 166 -9.28 -7.92 -3.75
C VAL A 166 -8.73 -9.29 -4.12
N ILE A 167 -7.85 -9.81 -3.26
CA ILE A 167 -7.27 -11.14 -3.41
C ILE A 167 -7.89 -12.05 -2.38
N GLU A 168 -8.68 -13.03 -2.83
CA GLU A 168 -9.35 -14.01 -1.97
C GLU A 168 -8.69 -15.37 -2.11
N GLY A 169 -8.70 -16.14 -1.02
CA GLY A 169 -8.21 -17.51 -1.01
C GLY A 169 -7.55 -17.86 0.31
N PRO A 170 -7.10 -19.12 0.46
CA PRO A 170 -6.34 -19.52 1.64
C PRO A 170 -4.99 -18.81 1.69
N CYS A 171 -4.38 -18.77 2.88
CA CYS A 171 -3.07 -18.16 3.06
C CYS A 171 -2.04 -18.79 2.11
N TYR A 172 -1.34 -17.95 1.35
CA TYR A 172 -0.34 -18.41 0.38
C TYR A 172 0.77 -19.26 1.03
N ARG A 173 1.13 -18.93 2.26
CA ARG A 173 2.18 -19.66 3.01
C ARG A 173 1.74 -21.05 3.47
N MET A 174 0.45 -21.34 3.47
CA MET A 174 -0.12 -22.60 3.94
C MET A 174 -0.49 -23.56 2.81
N ARG A 175 -0.21 -23.21 1.56
CA ARG A 175 -0.60 -24.04 0.42
C ARG A 175 0.01 -25.46 0.49
N ASP A 176 1.26 -25.56 0.94
CA ASP A 176 1.95 -26.85 1.05
C ASP A 176 1.40 -27.71 2.19
N GLN A 177 0.78 -27.09 3.20
CA GLN A 177 0.13 -27.79 4.30
C GLN A 177 -1.28 -28.28 3.92
N SER A 178 -1.99 -27.54 3.06
CA SER A 178 -3.33 -27.90 2.63
C SER A 178 -3.34 -29.04 1.59
N ASP A 179 -2.22 -29.26 0.91
CA ASP A 179 -2.05 -30.33 -0.06
C ASP A 179 -1.57 -31.65 0.57
N ALA A 180 -1.33 -31.65 1.86
CA ALA A 180 -0.84 -32.83 2.58
C ALA A 180 -2.00 -33.77 3.04
#